data_3df9b38c4ffae10ecbd38482348df742
#
_entry.id   3df9b38c4ffae10ecbd38482348df742
#
_cell.length_a   1.000
_cell.length_b   1.000
_cell.length_c   1.000
_cell.angle_alpha   90.00
_cell.angle_beta   90.00
_cell.angle_gamma   90.00
#
_symmetry.space_group_name_H-M   'P 1'
#
loop_
_entity.id
_entity.type
_entity.pdbx_description
1 polymer ?
#
loop_
_entity_poly.entity_id
_entity_poly.type
_entity_poly.pdbx_seq_one_letter_code
_entity_poly.pdbx_strand_id
1 'polypeptide(L)'
;MAMPGPARRRISLTALLPTAGLLPLVLWQIVFFVVPVALIVGLSFWRSKNYRLIPDFTFDNYAAIFARPAIWRALLLSLETAAFVTVACAILAYPVAYFIAKKAGRWRGLLLVAVIAPFWVSIVMRVAAWRLLLGERGVINQAVMALGLTHEPLSFLLYSPVSTAIGLIYAYLPLYVLPLYAAISNIHDSWIDAAMDLNASPTRTFFEVILPLSAPGLVVGAVFCFVFGLGEFVTPALLGGGKQLMFSQVIQDEFQRRLDWPSGAAMAVVLLVLVFAALALSMKWIRRASGEAGS
;
A
#
# COMPACT_ATOMS: atom_id res chain seq x y z
N MET A 1 -36.52 46.64 36.22
CA MET A 1 -35.27 46.10 35.53
C MET A 1 -35.48 44.62 35.35
N ALA A 2 -36.01 44.21 34.15
CA ALA A 2 -36.38 42.82 33.87
C ALA A 2 -35.19 42.11 33.22
N MET A 3 -34.76 40.98 33.78
CA MET A 3 -33.69 40.14 33.20
C MET A 3 -34.20 39.43 31.94
N PRO A 4 -33.43 39.40 30.85
CA PRO A 4 -33.81 38.63 29.67
C PRO A 4 -33.61 37.13 29.97
N GLY A 5 -34.67 36.33 29.74
CA GLY A 5 -34.68 34.90 29.90
C GLY A 5 -33.76 34.19 28.88
N PRO A 6 -33.32 32.94 29.16
CA PRO A 6 -32.38 32.21 28.32
C PRO A 6 -32.97 31.94 26.92
N ALA A 7 -32.29 32.44 25.90
CA ALA A 7 -32.63 32.21 24.50
C ALA A 7 -32.53 30.70 24.18
N ARG A 8 -33.67 30.04 23.98
CA ARG A 8 -33.77 28.68 23.44
C ARG A 8 -33.10 28.66 22.04
N ARG A 9 -31.92 28.09 21.93
CA ARG A 9 -31.30 27.77 20.64
C ARG A 9 -32.25 26.86 19.86
N ARG A 10 -33.01 27.44 18.93
CA ARG A 10 -33.72 26.67 17.90
C ARG A 10 -32.65 26.06 17.01
N ILE A 11 -32.45 24.75 17.11
CA ILE A 11 -31.66 23.99 16.13
C ILE A 11 -32.39 24.18 14.79
N SER A 12 -31.81 24.98 13.89
CA SER A 12 -32.41 25.26 12.60
C SER A 12 -32.41 23.97 11.78
N LEU A 13 -33.55 23.61 11.20
CA LEU A 13 -33.69 22.46 10.27
C LEU A 13 -32.66 22.49 9.12
N THR A 14 -32.17 23.67 8.77
CA THR A 14 -31.10 23.87 7.77
C THR A 14 -29.73 23.35 8.22
N ALA A 15 -29.49 23.17 9.52
CA ALA A 15 -28.25 22.54 10.03
C ALA A 15 -28.30 21.00 9.99
N LEU A 16 -29.49 20.40 9.86
CA LEU A 16 -29.68 18.94 9.76
C LEU A 16 -29.65 18.41 8.32
N LEU A 17 -29.91 19.28 7.33
CA LEU A 17 -29.90 18.90 5.90
C LEU A 17 -28.56 18.32 5.40
N PRO A 18 -27.38 18.93 5.71
CA PRO A 18 -26.12 18.34 5.27
C PRO A 18 -25.81 17.02 5.98
N THR A 19 -26.23 16.84 7.24
CA THR A 19 -26.01 15.59 7.99
C THR A 19 -26.95 14.47 7.52
N ALA A 20 -28.19 14.79 7.16
CA ALA A 20 -29.13 13.82 6.58
C ALA A 20 -28.66 13.32 5.20
N GLY A 21 -28.01 14.17 4.40
CA GLY A 21 -27.42 13.80 3.12
C GLY A 21 -26.22 12.83 3.23
N LEU A 22 -25.54 12.80 4.37
CA LEU A 22 -24.44 11.85 4.64
C LEU A 22 -24.94 10.48 5.11
N LEU A 23 -26.21 10.37 5.53
CA LEU A 23 -26.77 9.14 6.09
C LEU A 23 -26.65 7.93 5.15
N PRO A 24 -26.96 8.02 3.84
CA PRO A 24 -26.80 6.90 2.91
C PRO A 24 -25.34 6.44 2.78
N LEU A 25 -24.40 7.39 2.76
CA LEU A 25 -22.97 7.09 2.68
C LEU A 25 -22.47 6.38 3.96
N VAL A 26 -22.86 6.88 5.13
CA VAL A 26 -22.50 6.28 6.42
C VAL A 26 -23.11 4.88 6.55
N LEU A 27 -24.38 4.71 6.18
CA LEU A 27 -25.05 3.41 6.20
C LEU A 27 -24.34 2.41 5.25
N TRP A 28 -23.98 2.85 4.06
CA TRP A 28 -23.20 2.07 3.11
C TRP A 28 -21.87 1.61 3.72
N GLN A 29 -21.10 2.54 4.32
CA GLN A 29 -19.84 2.21 4.97
C GLN A 29 -20.01 1.23 6.13
N ILE A 30 -21.04 1.39 6.95
CA ILE A 30 -21.32 0.46 8.05
C ILE A 30 -21.63 -0.93 7.49
N VAL A 31 -22.57 -1.06 6.56
CA VAL A 31 -23.04 -2.34 6.06
C VAL A 31 -21.96 -3.08 5.27
N PHE A 32 -21.22 -2.38 4.38
CA PHE A 32 -20.30 -3.03 3.44
C PHE A 32 -18.85 -3.05 3.92
N PHE A 33 -18.49 -2.29 4.94
CA PHE A 33 -17.14 -2.27 5.47
C PHE A 33 -17.09 -2.70 6.94
N VAL A 34 -17.84 -2.02 7.83
CA VAL A 34 -17.75 -2.28 9.27
C VAL A 34 -18.31 -3.65 9.62
N VAL A 35 -19.45 -4.06 9.06
CA VAL A 35 -20.07 -5.35 9.35
C VAL A 35 -19.18 -6.53 8.90
N PRO A 36 -18.64 -6.61 7.67
CA PRO A 36 -17.70 -7.67 7.29
C PRO A 36 -16.44 -7.72 8.14
N VAL A 37 -15.86 -6.57 8.49
CA VAL A 37 -14.69 -6.51 9.38
C VAL A 37 -15.05 -7.02 10.78
N ALA A 38 -16.19 -6.60 11.33
CA ALA A 38 -16.67 -7.07 12.64
C ALA A 38 -16.94 -8.58 12.64
N LEU A 39 -17.46 -9.12 11.53
CA LEU A 39 -17.66 -10.58 11.38
C LEU A 39 -16.32 -11.32 11.38
N ILE A 40 -15.31 -10.83 10.66
CA ILE A 40 -13.96 -11.43 10.68
C ILE A 40 -13.37 -11.37 12.09
N VAL A 41 -13.49 -10.23 12.78
CA VAL A 41 -13.05 -10.08 14.17
C VAL A 41 -13.80 -11.05 15.08
N GLY A 42 -15.12 -11.19 14.93
CA GLY A 42 -15.92 -12.16 15.69
C GLY A 42 -15.48 -13.61 15.43
N LEU A 43 -15.33 -13.99 14.15
CA LEU A 43 -14.89 -15.32 13.74
C LEU A 43 -13.49 -15.68 14.27
N SER A 44 -12.60 -14.71 14.44
CA SER A 44 -11.25 -14.95 14.94
C SER A 44 -11.19 -15.54 16.35
N PHE A 45 -12.27 -15.40 17.15
CA PHE A 45 -12.40 -15.97 18.48
C PHE A 45 -13.15 -17.30 18.51
N TRP A 46 -13.68 -17.77 17.36
CA TRP A 46 -14.40 -19.03 17.29
C TRP A 46 -13.43 -20.20 17.12
N ARG A 47 -13.96 -21.44 17.27
CA ARG A 47 -13.20 -22.67 16.99
C ARG A 47 -13.72 -23.35 15.74
N SER A 48 -12.81 -23.98 15.00
CA SER A 48 -13.12 -24.91 13.93
C SER A 48 -12.89 -26.33 14.41
N LYS A 49 -13.92 -27.20 14.36
CA LYS A 49 -13.80 -28.61 14.66
C LYS A 49 -14.57 -29.43 13.62
N ASN A 50 -13.89 -30.35 12.94
CA ASN A 50 -14.46 -31.15 11.86
C ASN A 50 -15.21 -30.30 10.81
N TYR A 51 -14.56 -29.20 10.34
CA TYR A 51 -15.12 -28.23 9.38
C TYR A 51 -16.42 -27.53 9.83
N ARG A 52 -16.74 -27.58 11.12
CA ARG A 52 -17.87 -26.87 11.71
C ARG A 52 -17.36 -25.69 12.55
N LEU A 53 -17.98 -24.55 12.36
CA LEU A 53 -17.72 -23.36 13.17
C LEU A 53 -18.46 -23.47 14.49
N ILE A 54 -17.74 -23.41 15.59
CA ILE A 54 -18.30 -23.44 16.95
C ILE A 54 -18.11 -22.02 17.53
N PRO A 55 -19.20 -21.33 17.89
CA PRO A 55 -19.12 -20.02 18.53
C PRO A 55 -18.67 -20.19 19.99
N ASP A 56 -17.35 -20.26 20.18
CA ASP A 56 -16.72 -20.42 21.49
C ASP A 56 -15.65 -19.32 21.59
N PHE A 57 -15.81 -18.40 22.52
CA PHE A 57 -14.87 -17.29 22.69
C PHE A 57 -13.54 -17.79 23.23
N THR A 58 -12.55 -17.94 22.33
CA THR A 58 -11.22 -18.44 22.69
C THR A 58 -10.12 -17.59 22.05
N PHE A 59 -8.97 -17.52 22.71
CA PHE A 59 -7.74 -16.93 22.19
C PHE A 59 -6.79 -17.98 21.59
N ASP A 60 -7.22 -19.26 21.49
CA ASP A 60 -6.38 -20.36 21.02
C ASP A 60 -5.83 -20.13 19.61
N ASN A 61 -6.63 -19.49 18.71
CA ASN A 61 -6.17 -19.15 17.36
C ASN A 61 -4.99 -18.21 17.39
N TYR A 62 -5.04 -17.19 18.25
CA TYR A 62 -3.93 -16.25 18.42
C TYR A 62 -2.72 -16.92 19.04
N ALA A 63 -2.92 -17.73 20.09
CA ALA A 63 -1.83 -18.50 20.70
C ALA A 63 -1.17 -19.43 19.67
N ALA A 64 -1.95 -20.09 18.81
CA ALA A 64 -1.44 -20.95 17.74
C ALA A 64 -0.63 -20.17 16.70
N ILE A 65 -1.02 -18.93 16.34
CA ILE A 65 -0.25 -18.05 15.44
C ILE A 65 1.13 -17.78 16.06
N PHE A 66 1.17 -17.40 17.36
CA PHE A 66 2.41 -17.08 18.04
C PHE A 66 3.29 -18.30 18.31
N ALA A 67 2.71 -19.50 18.40
CA ALA A 67 3.45 -20.75 18.63
C ALA A 67 4.07 -21.36 17.36
N ARG A 68 3.65 -20.94 16.15
CA ARG A 68 4.10 -21.53 14.87
C ARG A 68 5.21 -20.70 14.21
N PRO A 69 6.48 -21.15 14.19
CA PRO A 69 7.57 -20.40 13.59
C PRO A 69 7.39 -20.12 12.09
N ALA A 70 6.68 -20.98 11.35
CA ALA A 70 6.41 -20.81 9.94
C ALA A 70 5.54 -19.57 9.65
N ILE A 71 4.58 -19.28 10.53
CA ILE A 71 3.71 -18.10 10.40
C ILE A 71 4.52 -16.82 10.62
N TRP A 72 5.41 -16.81 11.61
CA TRP A 72 6.31 -15.69 11.87
C TRP A 72 7.26 -15.43 10.70
N ARG A 73 7.83 -16.48 10.11
CA ARG A 73 8.68 -16.33 8.93
C ARG A 73 7.89 -15.73 7.75
N ALA A 74 6.65 -16.18 7.53
CA ALA A 74 5.79 -15.62 6.50
C ALA A 74 5.47 -14.13 6.75
N LEU A 75 5.21 -13.75 8.01
CA LEU A 75 4.97 -12.37 8.41
C LEU A 75 6.20 -11.50 8.19
N LEU A 76 7.36 -11.93 8.66
CA LEU A 76 8.62 -11.21 8.47
C LEU A 76 8.94 -11.04 6.99
N LEU A 77 8.82 -12.11 6.19
CA LEU A 77 9.03 -12.05 4.75
C LEU A 77 8.09 -11.03 4.08
N SER A 78 6.82 -10.98 4.50
CA SER A 78 5.88 -9.99 3.98
C SER A 78 6.27 -8.57 4.35
N LEU A 79 6.70 -8.33 5.60
CA LEU A 79 7.16 -7.02 6.06
C LEU A 79 8.42 -6.58 5.31
N GLU A 80 9.42 -7.47 5.18
CA GLU A 80 10.66 -7.20 4.46
C GLU A 80 10.39 -6.91 2.97
N THR A 81 9.56 -7.73 2.33
CA THR A 81 9.21 -7.54 0.91
C THR A 81 8.44 -6.23 0.72
N ALA A 82 7.43 -5.95 1.55
CA ALA A 82 6.66 -4.71 1.47
C ALA A 82 7.55 -3.46 1.71
N ALA A 83 8.45 -3.53 2.69
CA ALA A 83 9.41 -2.44 2.96
C ALA A 83 10.38 -2.24 1.79
N PHE A 84 10.96 -3.32 1.26
CA PHE A 84 11.85 -3.27 0.10
C PHE A 84 11.17 -2.67 -1.13
N VAL A 85 9.96 -3.16 -1.47
CA VAL A 85 9.17 -2.65 -2.59
C VAL A 85 8.82 -1.17 -2.40
N THR A 86 8.46 -0.77 -1.18
CA THR A 86 8.15 0.63 -0.87
C THR A 86 9.36 1.54 -1.11
N VAL A 87 10.54 1.15 -0.63
CA VAL A 87 11.77 1.91 -0.84
C VAL A 87 12.16 1.94 -2.32
N ALA A 88 12.09 0.81 -3.01
CA ALA A 88 12.38 0.73 -4.44
C ALA A 88 11.41 1.62 -5.25
N CYS A 89 10.11 1.57 -4.95
CA CYS A 89 9.12 2.45 -5.57
C CYS A 89 9.42 3.93 -5.27
N ALA A 90 9.84 4.29 -4.05
CA ALA A 90 10.21 5.68 -3.73
C ALA A 90 11.34 6.18 -4.62
N ILE A 91 12.41 5.38 -4.75
CA ILE A 91 13.58 5.72 -5.55
C ILE A 91 13.21 5.87 -7.04
N LEU A 92 12.40 4.94 -7.57
CA LEU A 92 12.00 4.96 -8.97
C LEU A 92 10.92 6.00 -9.28
N ALA A 93 9.97 6.20 -8.36
CA ALA A 93 8.87 7.16 -8.54
C ALA A 93 9.35 8.61 -8.48
N TYR A 94 10.38 8.91 -7.68
CA TYR A 94 10.82 10.28 -7.47
C TYR A 94 11.26 10.98 -8.77
N PRO A 95 12.21 10.43 -9.55
CA PRO A 95 12.62 11.06 -10.82
C PRO A 95 11.46 11.14 -11.82
N VAL A 96 10.59 10.14 -11.88
CA VAL A 96 9.42 10.14 -12.77
C VAL A 96 8.44 11.26 -12.37
N ALA A 97 8.06 11.32 -11.10
CA ALA A 97 7.13 12.33 -10.58
C ALA A 97 7.70 13.75 -10.74
N TYR A 98 8.99 13.93 -10.43
CA TYR A 98 9.69 15.22 -10.61
C TYR A 98 9.71 15.66 -12.07
N PHE A 99 10.07 14.76 -12.99
CA PHE A 99 10.06 15.04 -14.41
C PHE A 99 8.68 15.46 -14.91
N ILE A 100 7.64 14.70 -14.54
CA ILE A 100 6.26 15.00 -14.94
C ILE A 100 5.80 16.33 -14.36
N ALA A 101 6.13 16.63 -13.10
CA ALA A 101 5.69 17.84 -12.42
C ALA A 101 6.37 19.12 -12.97
N LYS A 102 7.69 19.06 -13.25
CA LYS A 102 8.52 20.25 -13.49
C LYS A 102 9.06 20.37 -14.92
N LYS A 103 9.16 19.26 -15.67
CA LYS A 103 9.85 19.26 -16.98
C LYS A 103 8.96 18.83 -18.15
N ALA A 104 7.86 18.12 -17.91
CA ALA A 104 7.05 17.53 -18.99
C ALA A 104 6.25 18.54 -19.83
N GLY A 105 5.99 19.75 -19.33
CA GLY A 105 5.25 20.78 -20.05
C GLY A 105 3.93 20.26 -20.66
N ARG A 106 3.77 20.37 -21.98
CA ARG A 106 2.57 19.90 -22.71
C ARG A 106 2.34 18.39 -22.67
N TRP A 107 3.36 17.60 -22.37
CA TRP A 107 3.27 16.13 -22.32
C TRP A 107 2.80 15.59 -20.96
N ARG A 108 2.62 16.47 -19.97
CA ARG A 108 2.25 16.12 -18.59
C ARG A 108 1.04 15.20 -18.52
N GLY A 109 -0.06 15.55 -19.22
CA GLY A 109 -1.28 14.75 -19.22
C GLY A 109 -1.07 13.36 -19.81
N LEU A 110 -0.37 13.25 -20.94
CA LEU A 110 -0.07 11.99 -21.59
C LEU A 110 0.78 11.08 -20.70
N LEU A 111 1.81 11.63 -20.04
CA LEU A 111 2.68 10.86 -19.16
C LEU A 111 1.94 10.36 -17.91
N LEU A 112 1.03 11.17 -17.34
CA LEU A 112 0.16 10.70 -16.24
C LEU A 112 -0.73 9.56 -16.68
N VAL A 113 -1.35 9.65 -17.85
CA VAL A 113 -2.14 8.55 -18.42
C VAL A 113 -1.27 7.32 -18.62
N ALA A 114 -0.06 7.46 -19.17
CA ALA A 114 0.88 6.36 -19.36
C ALA A 114 1.29 5.68 -18.04
N VAL A 115 1.48 6.45 -16.96
CA VAL A 115 1.75 5.92 -15.62
C VAL A 115 0.57 5.10 -15.08
N ILE A 116 -0.67 5.55 -15.33
CA ILE A 116 -1.89 4.89 -14.82
C ILE A 116 -2.31 3.73 -15.73
N ALA A 117 -1.95 3.74 -17.00
CA ALA A 117 -2.39 2.75 -18.00
C ALA A 117 -2.27 1.28 -17.55
N PRO A 118 -1.22 0.85 -16.81
CA PRO A 118 -1.14 -0.51 -16.31
C PRO A 118 -2.32 -0.94 -15.42
N PHE A 119 -3.01 0.00 -14.75
CA PHE A 119 -4.15 -0.31 -13.90
C PHE A 119 -5.40 -0.76 -14.67
N TRP A 120 -5.50 -0.45 -15.95
CA TRP A 120 -6.61 -0.91 -16.80
C TRP A 120 -6.48 -2.39 -17.18
N VAL A 121 -5.31 -2.99 -16.97
CA VAL A 121 -5.09 -4.42 -17.20
C VAL A 121 -5.28 -5.18 -15.89
N SER A 122 -5.99 -6.31 -15.93
CA SER A 122 -6.16 -7.21 -14.78
C SER A 122 -4.81 -7.58 -14.15
N ILE A 123 -4.76 -7.62 -12.81
CA ILE A 123 -3.55 -8.01 -12.07
C ILE A 123 -3.05 -9.39 -12.48
N VAL A 124 -3.95 -10.35 -12.69
CA VAL A 124 -3.59 -11.72 -13.10
C VAL A 124 -2.90 -11.72 -14.47
N MET A 125 -3.42 -10.94 -15.43
CA MET A 125 -2.82 -10.83 -16.77
C MET A 125 -1.46 -10.14 -16.71
N ARG A 126 -1.31 -9.11 -15.90
CA ARG A 126 -0.02 -8.43 -15.69
C ARG A 126 1.03 -9.39 -15.12
N VAL A 127 0.66 -10.15 -14.09
CA VAL A 127 1.56 -11.10 -13.44
C VAL A 127 1.89 -12.27 -14.38
N ALA A 128 0.92 -12.75 -15.17
CA ALA A 128 1.16 -13.76 -16.20
C ALA A 128 2.13 -13.27 -17.28
N ALA A 129 2.02 -12.01 -17.71
CA ALA A 129 2.99 -11.41 -18.64
C ALA A 129 4.39 -11.36 -18.04
N TRP A 130 4.54 -10.95 -16.77
CA TRP A 130 5.85 -10.99 -16.08
C TRP A 130 6.43 -12.40 -15.98
N ARG A 131 5.57 -13.41 -15.74
CA ARG A 131 6.00 -14.81 -15.72
C ARG A 131 6.60 -15.26 -17.07
N LEU A 132 6.00 -14.82 -18.19
CA LEU A 132 6.54 -15.09 -19.53
C LEU A 132 7.85 -14.34 -19.79
N LEU A 133 7.95 -13.08 -19.36
CA LEU A 133 9.15 -12.25 -19.56
C LEU A 133 10.36 -12.75 -18.75
N LEU A 134 10.12 -13.17 -17.49
CA LEU A 134 11.16 -13.58 -16.54
C LEU A 134 11.53 -15.07 -16.66
N GLY A 135 10.77 -15.87 -17.41
CA GLY A 135 11.02 -17.29 -17.60
C GLY A 135 12.38 -17.58 -18.24
N GLU A 136 12.87 -18.81 -18.14
CA GLU A 136 14.17 -19.23 -18.69
C GLU A 136 14.27 -18.98 -20.21
N ARG A 137 13.15 -19.17 -20.93
CA ARG A 137 13.02 -18.86 -22.36
C ARG A 137 12.38 -17.49 -22.62
N GLY A 138 12.26 -16.66 -21.57
CA GLY A 138 11.67 -15.35 -21.66
C GLY A 138 12.56 -14.33 -22.35
N VAL A 139 11.96 -13.22 -22.79
CA VAL A 139 12.66 -12.17 -23.54
C VAL A 139 13.85 -11.60 -22.78
N ILE A 140 13.75 -11.49 -21.45
CA ILE A 140 14.84 -10.94 -20.62
C ILE A 140 16.04 -11.88 -20.63
N ASN A 141 15.85 -13.18 -20.41
CA ASN A 141 16.93 -14.16 -20.46
C ASN A 141 17.55 -14.26 -21.86
N GLN A 142 16.73 -14.26 -22.90
CA GLN A 142 17.23 -14.26 -24.29
C GLN A 142 18.05 -13.01 -24.60
N ALA A 143 17.63 -11.84 -24.16
CA ALA A 143 18.39 -10.60 -24.36
C ALA A 143 19.73 -10.63 -23.62
N VAL A 144 19.76 -11.09 -22.36
CA VAL A 144 20.98 -11.17 -21.55
C VAL A 144 21.99 -12.15 -22.17
N MET A 145 21.51 -13.29 -22.67
CA MET A 145 22.36 -14.27 -23.37
C MET A 145 22.85 -13.73 -24.72
N ALA A 146 21.99 -13.06 -25.50
CA ALA A 146 22.36 -12.46 -26.78
C ALA A 146 23.43 -11.36 -26.66
N LEU A 147 23.41 -10.63 -25.52
CA LEU A 147 24.44 -9.63 -25.19
C LEU A 147 25.77 -10.28 -24.68
N GLY A 148 25.83 -11.60 -24.56
CA GLY A 148 27.02 -12.31 -24.10
C GLY A 148 27.30 -12.14 -22.59
N LEU A 149 26.34 -11.64 -21.81
CA LEU A 149 26.50 -11.41 -20.36
C LEU A 149 26.45 -12.72 -19.56
N THR A 150 25.72 -13.72 -20.07
CA THR A 150 25.67 -15.08 -19.50
C THR A 150 25.58 -16.12 -20.59
N HIS A 151 26.05 -17.34 -20.30
CA HIS A 151 25.96 -18.50 -21.22
C HIS A 151 24.72 -19.37 -20.90
N GLU A 152 24.15 -19.21 -19.70
CA GLU A 152 22.98 -19.95 -19.22
C GLU A 152 21.86 -19.00 -18.79
N PRO A 153 20.60 -19.44 -18.86
CA PRO A 153 19.48 -18.64 -18.36
C PRO A 153 19.60 -18.34 -16.86
N LEU A 154 19.28 -17.13 -16.47
CA LEU A 154 19.27 -16.70 -15.07
C LEU A 154 18.05 -17.32 -14.35
N SER A 155 18.23 -18.47 -13.74
CA SER A 155 17.18 -19.24 -13.06
C SER A 155 16.55 -18.50 -11.85
N PHE A 156 17.29 -17.54 -11.26
CA PHE A 156 16.80 -16.73 -10.14
C PHE A 156 15.80 -15.63 -10.54
N LEU A 157 15.65 -15.34 -11.85
CA LEU A 157 14.71 -14.33 -12.34
C LEU A 157 13.26 -14.74 -12.17
N LEU A 158 12.93 -16.03 -12.17
CA LEU A 158 11.57 -16.51 -11.97
C LEU A 158 11.52 -17.47 -10.78
N TYR A 159 10.35 -17.56 -10.14
CA TYR A 159 10.10 -18.36 -8.93
C TYR A 159 11.04 -18.03 -7.77
N SER A 160 11.22 -16.75 -7.53
CA SER A 160 12.11 -16.21 -6.53
C SER A 160 11.54 -14.96 -5.83
N PRO A 161 12.12 -14.51 -4.71
CA PRO A 161 11.79 -13.22 -4.12
C PRO A 161 12.03 -12.04 -5.07
N VAL A 162 13.02 -12.17 -5.98
CA VAL A 162 13.35 -11.13 -6.97
C VAL A 162 12.20 -10.93 -7.95
N SER A 163 11.67 -12.03 -8.53
CA SER A 163 10.51 -11.92 -9.43
C SER A 163 9.27 -11.36 -8.75
N THR A 164 9.05 -11.74 -7.50
CA THR A 164 7.96 -11.19 -6.69
C THR A 164 8.13 -9.68 -6.51
N ALA A 165 9.34 -9.25 -6.13
CA ALA A 165 9.64 -7.82 -5.96
C ALA A 165 9.46 -7.02 -7.26
N ILE A 166 9.95 -7.53 -8.40
CA ILE A 166 9.77 -6.89 -9.71
C ILE A 166 8.28 -6.73 -10.03
N GLY A 167 7.48 -7.79 -9.85
CA GLY A 167 6.04 -7.76 -10.10
C GLY A 167 5.31 -6.74 -9.20
N LEU A 168 5.68 -6.67 -7.92
CA LEU A 168 5.11 -5.72 -6.96
C LEU A 168 5.52 -4.28 -7.24
N ILE A 169 6.80 -4.03 -7.56
CA ILE A 169 7.29 -2.70 -7.94
C ILE A 169 6.51 -2.20 -9.16
N TYR A 170 6.41 -3.01 -10.20
CA TYR A 170 5.63 -2.67 -11.39
C TYR A 170 4.16 -2.37 -11.06
N ALA A 171 3.56 -3.17 -10.19
CA ALA A 171 2.16 -2.99 -9.81
C ALA A 171 1.93 -1.70 -9.02
N TYR A 172 2.85 -1.32 -8.12
CA TYR A 172 2.61 -0.24 -7.16
C TYR A 172 3.33 1.07 -7.49
N LEU A 173 4.26 1.06 -8.45
CA LEU A 173 4.94 2.27 -8.89
C LEU A 173 3.97 3.43 -9.26
N PRO A 174 2.87 3.21 -9.99
CA PRO A 174 1.89 4.26 -10.27
C PRO A 174 1.24 4.84 -9.02
N LEU A 175 0.93 3.98 -8.02
CA LEU A 175 0.35 4.42 -6.74
C LEU A 175 1.31 5.30 -5.94
N TYR A 176 2.60 5.15 -6.17
CA TYR A 176 3.62 6.01 -5.57
C TYR A 176 3.81 7.32 -6.35
N VAL A 177 3.87 7.23 -7.69
CA VAL A 177 4.10 8.38 -8.57
C VAL A 177 3.02 9.44 -8.41
N LEU A 178 1.74 9.06 -8.31
CA LEU A 178 0.62 10.01 -8.30
C LEU A 178 0.61 10.96 -7.10
N PRO A 179 0.66 10.50 -5.83
CA PRO A 179 0.69 11.41 -4.69
C PRO A 179 1.98 12.22 -4.63
N LEU A 180 3.10 11.63 -5.03
CA LEU A 180 4.37 12.33 -5.09
C LEU A 180 4.36 13.44 -6.16
N TYR A 181 3.84 13.14 -7.35
CA TYR A 181 3.61 14.10 -8.39
C TYR A 181 2.72 15.27 -7.92
N ALA A 182 1.61 14.98 -7.24
CA ALA A 182 0.71 16.00 -6.71
C ALA A 182 1.45 16.92 -5.72
N ALA A 183 2.23 16.34 -4.81
CA ALA A 183 3.02 17.11 -3.85
C ALA A 183 4.07 18.01 -4.54
N ILE A 184 4.85 17.44 -5.49
CA ILE A 184 5.88 18.21 -6.22
C ILE A 184 5.25 19.31 -7.09
N SER A 185 4.07 19.06 -7.67
CA SER A 185 3.37 20.05 -8.51
C SER A 185 2.94 21.29 -7.74
N ASN A 186 2.68 21.15 -6.43
CA ASN A 186 2.28 22.22 -5.54
C ASN A 186 3.47 23.09 -5.05
N ILE A 187 4.70 22.67 -5.31
CA ILE A 187 5.89 23.48 -4.99
C ILE A 187 6.00 24.60 -6.03
N HIS A 188 5.88 25.85 -5.60
CA HIS A 188 6.06 27.01 -6.48
C HIS A 188 7.51 27.10 -6.96
N ASP A 189 7.70 27.37 -8.26
CA ASP A 189 9.04 27.50 -8.86
C ASP A 189 9.82 28.66 -8.23
N SER A 190 9.14 29.75 -7.80
CA SER A 190 9.76 30.83 -7.07
C SER A 190 10.54 30.45 -5.82
N TRP A 191 10.17 29.37 -5.16
CA TRP A 191 10.92 28.85 -3.99
C TRP A 191 12.23 28.17 -4.41
N ILE A 192 12.20 27.51 -5.56
CA ILE A 192 13.39 26.88 -6.16
C ILE A 192 14.33 27.97 -6.64
N ASP A 193 13.80 29.01 -7.31
CA ASP A 193 14.57 30.16 -7.82
C ASP A 193 15.20 30.96 -6.67
N ALA A 194 14.46 31.25 -5.60
CA ALA A 194 14.96 31.91 -4.41
C ALA A 194 16.11 31.13 -3.73
N ALA A 195 16.07 29.82 -3.71
CA ALA A 195 17.17 29.00 -3.18
C ALA A 195 18.42 29.13 -4.08
N MET A 196 18.25 29.16 -5.40
CA MET A 196 19.35 29.35 -6.35
C MET A 196 19.94 30.77 -6.27
N ASP A 197 19.13 31.80 -6.05
CA ASP A 197 19.57 33.16 -5.84
C ASP A 197 20.44 33.31 -4.58
N LEU A 198 20.19 32.45 -3.58
CA LEU A 198 21.03 32.32 -2.39
C LEU A 198 22.27 31.43 -2.61
N ASN A 199 22.68 31.17 -3.85
CA ASN A 199 23.79 30.34 -4.27
C ASN A 199 23.68 28.84 -3.79
N ALA A 200 22.46 28.29 -3.58
CA ALA A 200 22.29 26.88 -3.35
C ALA A 200 22.55 26.11 -4.67
N SER A 201 23.37 25.06 -4.58
CA SER A 201 23.57 24.14 -5.70
C SER A 201 22.25 23.37 -5.99
N PRO A 202 22.05 22.84 -7.20
CA PRO A 202 20.85 22.04 -7.54
C PRO A 202 20.62 20.86 -6.56
N THR A 203 21.70 20.22 -6.12
CA THR A 203 21.65 19.14 -5.14
C THR A 203 21.18 19.66 -3.77
N ARG A 204 21.70 20.80 -3.34
CA ARG A 204 21.29 21.43 -2.08
C ARG A 204 19.83 21.87 -2.13
N THR A 205 19.41 22.51 -3.21
CA THR A 205 18.01 22.88 -3.44
C THR A 205 17.09 21.65 -3.41
N PHE A 206 17.55 20.52 -3.97
CA PHE A 206 16.80 19.29 -3.92
C PHE A 206 16.59 18.79 -2.48
N PHE A 207 17.66 18.65 -1.71
CA PHE A 207 17.59 18.07 -0.36
C PHE A 207 17.00 19.02 0.69
N GLU A 208 17.23 20.34 0.56
CA GLU A 208 16.80 21.32 1.56
C GLU A 208 15.43 21.95 1.24
N VAL A 209 14.98 21.95 -0.02
CA VAL A 209 13.72 22.58 -0.43
C VAL A 209 12.74 21.55 -1.00
N ILE A 210 13.11 20.88 -2.10
CA ILE A 210 12.15 20.06 -2.85
C ILE A 210 11.77 18.81 -2.08
N LEU A 211 12.73 18.08 -1.53
CA LEU A 211 12.50 16.83 -0.81
C LEU A 211 11.65 17.05 0.45
N PRO A 212 11.93 18.02 1.34
CA PRO A 212 11.08 18.28 2.49
C PRO A 212 9.66 18.72 2.13
N LEU A 213 9.51 19.59 1.12
CA LEU A 213 8.19 20.06 0.69
C LEU A 213 7.37 18.97 -0.01
N SER A 214 8.02 17.99 -0.65
CA SER A 214 7.36 16.82 -1.25
C SER A 214 7.16 15.66 -0.27
N ALA A 215 7.66 15.75 0.95
CA ALA A 215 7.59 14.70 1.96
C ALA A 215 6.16 14.17 2.23
N PRO A 216 5.10 14.98 2.29
CA PRO A 216 3.74 14.46 2.41
C PRO A 216 3.38 13.49 1.30
N GLY A 217 3.73 13.80 0.05
CA GLY A 217 3.51 12.90 -1.10
C GLY A 217 4.32 11.60 -1.01
N LEU A 218 5.57 11.68 -0.55
CA LEU A 218 6.41 10.51 -0.29
C LEU A 218 5.78 9.59 0.75
N VAL A 219 5.27 10.13 1.84
CA VAL A 219 4.65 9.33 2.91
C VAL A 219 3.36 8.68 2.43
N VAL A 220 2.51 9.42 1.72
CA VAL A 220 1.26 8.86 1.16
C VAL A 220 1.58 7.72 0.18
N GLY A 221 2.53 7.92 -0.72
CA GLY A 221 2.99 6.87 -1.65
C GLY A 221 3.56 5.65 -0.93
N ALA A 222 4.37 5.88 0.11
CA ALA A 222 4.93 4.80 0.94
C ALA A 222 3.84 3.99 1.65
N VAL A 223 2.85 4.66 2.23
CA VAL A 223 1.71 4.00 2.88
C VAL A 223 0.94 3.13 1.90
N PHE A 224 0.61 3.64 0.71
CA PHE A 224 -0.08 2.84 -0.30
C PHE A 224 0.74 1.61 -0.69
N CYS A 225 2.01 1.78 -1.08
CA CYS A 225 2.86 0.66 -1.47
C CYS A 225 3.02 -0.38 -0.35
N PHE A 226 3.24 0.07 0.88
CA PHE A 226 3.45 -0.82 2.02
C PHE A 226 2.19 -1.61 2.37
N VAL A 227 1.04 -0.93 2.49
CA VAL A 227 -0.23 -1.56 2.85
C VAL A 227 -0.70 -2.54 1.77
N PHE A 228 -0.67 -2.13 0.50
CA PHE A 228 -1.03 -3.02 -0.59
C PHE A 228 -0.03 -4.17 -0.75
N GLY A 229 1.28 -3.91 -0.54
CA GLY A 229 2.31 -4.94 -0.56
C GLY A 229 2.14 -6.01 0.52
N LEU A 230 1.70 -5.62 1.73
CA LEU A 230 1.40 -6.58 2.81
C LEU A 230 0.19 -7.47 2.50
N GLY A 231 -0.83 -6.91 1.85
CA GLY A 231 -2.06 -7.65 1.50
C GLY A 231 -1.96 -8.47 0.21
N GLU A 232 -0.89 -8.30 -0.57
CA GLU A 232 -0.77 -8.94 -1.88
C GLU A 232 -0.46 -10.44 -1.77
N PHE A 233 -1.27 -11.26 -2.45
CA PHE A 233 -1.08 -12.70 -2.49
C PHE A 233 -0.97 -13.27 -3.91
N VAL A 234 -1.51 -12.58 -4.92
CA VAL A 234 -1.55 -13.07 -6.32
C VAL A 234 -0.15 -13.07 -6.94
N THR A 235 0.56 -11.95 -6.78
CA THR A 235 1.91 -11.78 -7.34
C THR A 235 2.89 -12.81 -6.77
N PRO A 236 3.03 -12.98 -5.43
CA PRO A 236 3.91 -13.99 -4.88
C PRO A 236 3.44 -15.43 -5.17
N ALA A 237 2.14 -15.69 -5.33
CA ALA A 237 1.65 -17.00 -5.70
C ALA A 237 2.09 -17.42 -7.13
N LEU A 238 2.12 -16.48 -8.07
CA LEU A 238 2.44 -16.75 -9.47
C LEU A 238 3.92 -16.59 -9.81
N LEU A 239 4.62 -15.66 -9.18
CA LEU A 239 6.03 -15.37 -9.43
C LEU A 239 7.00 -15.94 -8.38
N GLY A 240 6.56 -16.09 -7.12
CA GLY A 240 7.42 -16.54 -6.03
C GLY A 240 7.73 -18.04 -6.00
N GLY A 241 7.01 -18.86 -6.78
CA GLY A 241 7.28 -20.30 -6.92
C GLY A 241 6.93 -21.15 -5.69
N GLY A 242 6.25 -20.62 -4.69
CA GLY A 242 5.75 -21.38 -3.53
C GLY A 242 6.83 -21.83 -2.53
N LYS A 243 8.09 -21.49 -2.74
CA LYS A 243 9.20 -21.88 -1.82
C LYS A 243 9.13 -21.14 -0.49
N GLN A 244 8.63 -19.92 -0.51
CA GLN A 244 8.44 -19.08 0.67
C GLN A 244 7.08 -18.40 0.53
N LEU A 245 6.19 -18.67 1.47
CA LEU A 245 4.84 -18.11 1.48
C LEU A 245 4.86 -16.76 2.20
N MET A 246 4.26 -15.75 1.59
CA MET A 246 3.92 -14.50 2.27
C MET A 246 2.73 -14.69 3.20
N PHE A 247 2.60 -13.84 4.20
CA PHE A 247 1.56 -13.95 5.22
C PHE A 247 0.13 -13.91 4.64
N SER A 248 -0.11 -13.07 3.63
CA SER A 248 -1.37 -13.02 2.87
C SER A 248 -1.71 -14.34 2.17
N GLN A 249 -0.70 -15.07 1.67
CA GLN A 249 -0.89 -16.39 1.08
C GLN A 249 -1.23 -17.45 2.16
N VAL A 250 -0.62 -17.36 3.34
CA VAL A 250 -0.97 -18.24 4.46
C VAL A 250 -2.41 -18.01 4.89
N ILE A 251 -2.86 -16.75 4.97
CA ILE A 251 -4.27 -16.42 5.25
C ILE A 251 -5.18 -17.03 4.20
N GLN A 252 -4.85 -16.89 2.92
CA GLN A 252 -5.63 -17.47 1.82
C GLN A 252 -5.71 -19.00 1.92
N ASP A 253 -4.60 -19.66 2.24
CA ASP A 253 -4.54 -21.11 2.41
C ASP A 253 -5.41 -21.59 3.57
N GLU A 254 -5.45 -20.88 4.70
CA GLU A 254 -6.34 -21.22 5.83
C GLU A 254 -7.82 -21.15 5.42
N PHE A 255 -8.23 -20.13 4.66
CA PHE A 255 -9.61 -19.99 4.20
C PHE A 255 -9.97 -20.99 3.09
N GLN A 256 -9.12 -21.18 2.09
CA GLN A 256 -9.49 -21.88 0.85
C GLN A 256 -9.11 -23.37 0.86
N ARG A 257 -7.97 -23.74 1.45
CA ARG A 257 -7.46 -25.10 1.42
C ARG A 257 -7.74 -25.86 2.71
N ARG A 258 -7.48 -25.22 3.85
CA ARG A 258 -7.68 -25.83 5.16
C ARG A 258 -9.09 -25.71 5.67
N LEU A 259 -9.86 -24.75 5.12
CA LEU A 259 -11.22 -24.42 5.54
C LEU A 259 -11.29 -24.09 7.05
N ASP A 260 -10.19 -23.62 7.62
CA ASP A 260 -10.10 -23.17 9.01
C ASP A 260 -10.31 -21.65 9.08
N TRP A 261 -11.59 -21.27 8.97
CA TRP A 261 -12.02 -19.88 8.94
C TRP A 261 -11.61 -19.10 10.19
N PRO A 262 -11.71 -19.65 11.43
CA PRO A 262 -11.27 -18.93 12.63
C PRO A 262 -9.78 -18.62 12.65
N SER A 263 -8.93 -19.57 12.27
CA SER A 263 -7.47 -19.34 12.16
C SER A 263 -7.14 -18.30 11.10
N GLY A 264 -7.76 -18.40 9.91
CA GLY A 264 -7.61 -17.42 8.85
C GLY A 264 -8.07 -16.02 9.28
N ALA A 265 -9.20 -15.92 9.98
CA ALA A 265 -9.73 -14.69 10.52
C ALA A 265 -8.79 -14.06 11.58
N ALA A 266 -8.24 -14.88 12.49
CA ALA A 266 -7.27 -14.38 13.48
C ALA A 266 -6.00 -13.82 12.82
N MET A 267 -5.48 -14.49 11.79
CA MET A 267 -4.34 -13.97 11.00
C MET A 267 -4.70 -12.68 10.26
N ALA A 268 -5.91 -12.58 9.68
CA ALA A 268 -6.38 -11.37 9.02
C ALA A 268 -6.50 -10.19 10.00
N VAL A 269 -6.94 -10.44 11.24
CA VAL A 269 -6.98 -9.43 12.31
C VAL A 269 -5.56 -8.97 12.68
N VAL A 270 -4.59 -9.88 12.79
CA VAL A 270 -3.18 -9.50 13.02
C VAL A 270 -2.66 -8.61 11.91
N LEU A 271 -2.94 -8.95 10.64
CA LEU A 271 -2.55 -8.12 9.50
C LEU A 271 -3.24 -6.75 9.54
N LEU A 272 -4.52 -6.70 9.88
CA LEU A 272 -5.29 -5.45 10.02
C LEU A 272 -4.69 -4.53 11.10
N VAL A 273 -4.30 -5.09 12.25
CA VAL A 273 -3.64 -4.34 13.33
C VAL A 273 -2.31 -3.77 12.85
N LEU A 274 -1.52 -4.54 12.11
CA LEU A 274 -0.24 -4.05 11.54
C LEU A 274 -0.47 -2.91 10.53
N VAL A 275 -1.48 -3.03 9.67
CA VAL A 275 -1.85 -1.97 8.73
C VAL A 275 -2.26 -0.70 9.47
N PHE A 276 -3.12 -0.80 10.49
CA PHE A 276 -3.51 0.36 11.30
C PHE A 276 -2.34 0.97 12.06
N ALA A 277 -1.41 0.15 12.58
CA ALA A 277 -0.20 0.63 13.21
C ALA A 277 0.67 1.42 12.22
N ALA A 278 0.88 0.91 11.00
CA ALA A 278 1.61 1.60 9.95
C ALA A 278 0.94 2.94 9.57
N LEU A 279 -0.39 2.95 9.42
CA LEU A 279 -1.16 4.17 9.17
C LEU A 279 -1.02 5.18 10.31
N ALA A 280 -1.14 4.75 11.56
CA ALA A 280 -1.01 5.63 12.72
C ALA A 280 0.40 6.25 12.82
N LEU A 281 1.43 5.47 12.52
CA LEU A 281 2.81 5.94 12.49
C LEU A 281 3.02 6.97 11.37
N SER A 282 2.50 6.71 10.18
CA SER A 282 2.60 7.62 9.04
C SER A 282 1.87 8.95 9.29
N MET A 283 0.68 8.90 9.91
CA MET A 283 -0.07 10.12 10.29
C MET A 283 0.69 10.99 11.30
N LYS A 284 1.35 10.38 12.30
CA LYS A 284 2.20 11.12 13.24
C LYS A 284 3.35 11.83 12.52
N TRP A 285 3.91 11.16 11.50
CA TRP A 285 5.02 11.72 10.73
C TRP A 285 4.56 12.87 9.82
N ILE A 286 3.41 12.73 9.15
CA ILE A 286 2.82 13.79 8.32
C ILE A 286 2.54 15.04 9.17
N ARG A 287 1.91 14.90 10.34
CA ARG A 287 1.62 16.02 11.25
C ARG A 287 2.90 16.74 11.70
N ARG A 288 3.97 16.01 11.98
CA ARG A 288 5.27 16.60 12.33
C ARG A 288 5.89 17.36 11.14
N ALA A 289 5.80 16.79 9.94
CA ALA A 289 6.31 17.41 8.72
C ALA A 289 5.51 18.66 8.30
N SER A 290 4.22 18.72 8.60
CA SER A 290 3.35 19.89 8.32
C SER A 290 3.46 21.01 9.37
N GLY A 291 4.30 20.89 10.41
CA GLY A 291 4.45 21.91 11.44
C GLY A 291 3.29 22.03 12.43
N GLU A 292 2.28 21.14 12.39
CA GLU A 292 1.10 21.15 13.28
C GLU A 292 1.37 20.54 14.68
N ALA A 293 2.59 20.16 14.98
CA ALA A 293 2.96 19.54 16.25
C ALA A 293 3.31 20.59 17.35
N GLY A 294 2.58 21.69 17.44
CA GLY A 294 2.89 22.75 18.38
C GLY A 294 1.74 23.74 18.70
N SER A 295 0.47 23.33 18.56
CA SER A 295 -0.65 24.13 19.08
C SER A 295 -1.49 23.36 20.09
#